data_28eff4c5a1ccbb4c1459f40fa9953295
#
_entry.id   28eff4c5a1ccbb4c1459f40fa9953295
#
_cell.length_a   1.000
_cell.length_b   1.000
_cell.length_c   1.000
_cell.angle_alpha   90.00
_cell.angle_beta   90.00
_cell.angle_gamma   90.00
#
_symmetry.space_group_name_H-M   'P 1'
#
loop_
_entity.id
_entity.type
_entity.pdbx_description
1 polymer ?
#
loop_
_entity_poly.entity_id
_entity_poly.type
_entity_poly.pdbx_seq_one_letter_code
_entity_poly.pdbx_strand_id
1 'polypeptide(L)'
;TNMANLKSCSRVVLAALLAVLLAVPQLEAAPLPPAARGEIEVLLSRLAASGCQFKRNGSWYTAVEAQAHLRRKLDYLVDKGAVASAEQFIERAASKSSVSGQVYQVKCGSQAPVASGAWRRMNRDR
;
A
#
# COMPACT_ATOMS: atom_id res chain seq x y z
N THR A 1 -23.61 55.88 -20.52
CA THR A 1 -22.42 55.46 -21.26
C THR A 1 -21.53 54.45 -20.52
N ASN A 2 -21.65 54.39 -19.21
CA ASN A 2 -20.75 53.56 -18.41
C ASN A 2 -21.31 52.17 -18.04
N MET A 3 -22.60 51.91 -18.25
CA MET A 3 -23.23 50.61 -17.93
C MET A 3 -22.79 49.49 -18.85
N ALA A 4 -22.48 49.76 -20.13
CA ALA A 4 -22.01 48.76 -21.06
C ALA A 4 -20.58 48.25 -20.73
N ASN A 5 -19.73 49.15 -20.22
CA ASN A 5 -18.36 48.79 -19.85
C ASN A 5 -18.26 47.98 -18.56
N LEU A 6 -19.17 48.24 -17.60
CA LEU A 6 -19.26 47.47 -16.34
C LEU A 6 -19.69 46.02 -16.59
N LYS A 7 -20.58 45.77 -17.56
CA LYS A 7 -21.01 44.41 -17.93
C LYS A 7 -19.89 43.63 -18.62
N SER A 8 -19.04 44.30 -19.40
CA SER A 8 -17.91 43.69 -20.08
C SER A 8 -16.80 43.29 -19.10
N CYS A 9 -16.49 44.14 -18.12
CA CYS A 9 -15.50 43.83 -17.07
C CYS A 9 -15.95 42.65 -16.19
N SER A 10 -17.22 42.53 -15.88
CA SER A 10 -17.77 41.44 -15.07
C SER A 10 -17.61 40.08 -15.77
N ARG A 11 -17.82 40.03 -17.10
CA ARG A 11 -17.63 38.79 -17.89
C ARG A 11 -16.17 38.35 -17.98
N VAL A 12 -15.25 39.28 -18.09
CA VAL A 12 -13.83 39.00 -18.16
C VAL A 12 -13.30 38.49 -16.82
N VAL A 13 -13.75 39.05 -15.72
CA VAL A 13 -13.37 38.60 -14.37
C VAL A 13 -13.88 37.19 -14.08
N LEU A 14 -15.11 36.87 -14.48
CA LEU A 14 -15.68 35.52 -14.33
C LEU A 14 -14.92 34.48 -15.15
N ALA A 15 -14.52 34.79 -16.40
CA ALA A 15 -13.73 33.90 -17.22
C ALA A 15 -12.33 33.64 -16.66
N ALA A 16 -11.69 34.66 -16.08
CA ALA A 16 -10.37 34.53 -15.43
C ALA A 16 -10.45 33.66 -14.16
N LEU A 17 -11.48 33.78 -13.35
CA LEU A 17 -11.71 32.94 -12.15
C LEU A 17 -11.94 31.47 -12.52
N LEU A 18 -12.67 31.17 -13.59
CA LEU A 18 -12.88 29.82 -14.10
C LEU A 18 -11.58 29.18 -14.60
N ALA A 19 -10.72 29.93 -15.26
CA ALA A 19 -9.43 29.46 -15.74
C ALA A 19 -8.48 29.09 -14.58
N VAL A 20 -8.50 29.84 -13.47
CA VAL A 20 -7.71 29.54 -12.26
C VAL A 20 -8.17 28.24 -11.60
N LEU A 21 -9.48 27.97 -11.55
CA LEU A 21 -10.02 26.72 -10.99
C LEU A 21 -9.65 25.48 -11.81
N LEU A 22 -9.45 25.62 -13.12
CA LEU A 22 -9.04 24.53 -14.02
C LEU A 22 -7.52 24.28 -13.99
N ALA A 23 -6.74 25.17 -13.40
CA ALA A 23 -5.27 25.09 -13.34
C ALA A 23 -4.74 24.42 -12.06
N VAL A 24 -5.59 23.81 -11.21
CA VAL A 24 -5.15 23.08 -10.00
C VAL A 24 -4.42 21.81 -10.45
N PRO A 25 -3.13 21.64 -10.11
CA PRO A 25 -2.40 20.43 -10.44
C PRO A 25 -3.01 19.24 -9.72
N GLN A 26 -3.26 18.15 -10.43
CA GLN A 26 -3.66 16.88 -9.83
C GLN A 26 -2.45 16.25 -9.15
N LEU A 27 -2.59 15.90 -7.87
CA LEU A 27 -1.59 15.15 -7.13
C LEU A 27 -1.72 13.67 -7.50
N GLU A 28 -0.75 13.16 -8.24
CA GLU A 28 -0.62 11.73 -8.51
C GLU A 28 0.04 11.05 -7.32
N ALA A 29 -0.37 9.80 -7.04
CA ALA A 29 0.26 8.99 -6.01
C ALA A 29 1.72 8.71 -6.38
N ALA A 30 2.65 8.89 -5.42
CA ALA A 30 4.06 8.61 -5.64
C ALA A 30 4.28 7.09 -5.89
N PRO A 31 5.14 6.71 -6.85
CA PRO A 31 5.48 5.30 -7.06
C PRO A 31 6.27 4.75 -5.87
N LEU A 32 6.20 3.43 -5.67
CA LEU A 32 7.02 2.75 -4.67
C LEU A 32 8.51 2.95 -4.99
N PRO A 33 9.33 3.49 -4.06
CA PRO A 33 10.76 3.66 -4.30
C PRO A 33 11.46 2.34 -4.65
N PRO A 34 12.44 2.34 -5.58
CA PRO A 34 13.15 1.10 -5.98
C PRO A 34 13.80 0.35 -4.81
N ALA A 35 14.40 1.06 -3.85
CA ALA A 35 15.00 0.44 -2.67
C ALA A 35 13.96 -0.28 -1.80
N ALA A 36 12.81 0.33 -1.57
CA ALA A 36 11.70 -0.28 -0.83
C ALA A 36 11.14 -1.49 -1.57
N ARG A 37 11.00 -1.41 -2.88
CA ARG A 37 10.57 -2.53 -3.72
C ARG A 37 11.53 -3.72 -3.58
N GLY A 38 12.83 -3.47 -3.63
CA GLY A 38 13.85 -4.50 -3.46
C GLY A 38 13.78 -5.20 -2.10
N GLU A 39 13.60 -4.43 -1.01
CA GLU A 39 13.43 -4.99 0.33
C GLU A 39 12.16 -5.85 0.44
N ILE A 40 11.05 -5.41 -0.13
CA ILE A 40 9.80 -6.16 -0.14
C ILE A 40 9.94 -7.46 -0.94
N GLU A 41 10.60 -7.42 -2.10
CA GLU A 41 10.85 -8.63 -2.91
C GLU A 41 11.70 -9.65 -2.14
N VAL A 42 12.72 -9.21 -1.40
CA VAL A 42 13.51 -10.10 -0.53
C VAL A 42 12.64 -10.73 0.56
N LEU A 43 11.77 -9.96 1.20
CA LEU A 43 10.82 -10.48 2.20
C LEU A 43 9.88 -11.53 1.62
N LEU A 44 9.31 -11.28 0.45
CA LEU A 44 8.42 -12.22 -0.23
C LEU A 44 9.14 -13.50 -0.63
N SER A 45 10.38 -13.40 -1.08
CA SER A 45 11.21 -14.55 -1.43
C SER A 45 11.55 -15.40 -0.20
N ARG A 46 11.94 -14.76 0.90
CA ARG A 46 12.22 -15.46 2.18
C ARG A 46 10.97 -16.14 2.72
N LEU A 47 9.83 -15.49 2.59
CA LEU A 47 8.54 -16.07 2.95
C LEU A 47 8.28 -17.36 2.19
N ALA A 48 8.35 -17.33 0.85
CA ALA A 48 8.10 -18.49 0.00
C ALA A 48 9.05 -19.65 0.28
N ALA A 49 10.31 -19.35 0.63
CA ALA A 49 11.35 -20.33 0.91
C ALA A 49 11.37 -20.81 2.37
N SER A 50 10.54 -20.22 3.26
CA SER A 50 10.61 -20.47 4.70
C SER A 50 10.18 -21.87 5.13
N GLY A 51 9.34 -22.55 4.35
CA GLY A 51 8.68 -23.79 4.76
C GLY A 51 7.67 -23.63 5.91
N CYS A 52 7.43 -22.39 6.37
CA CYS A 52 6.47 -22.09 7.43
C CYS A 52 5.03 -22.12 6.92
N GLN A 53 4.08 -22.23 7.84
CA GLN A 53 2.66 -22.09 7.57
C GLN A 53 2.16 -20.72 8.02
N PHE A 54 1.14 -20.21 7.35
CA PHE A 54 0.61 -18.87 7.57
C PHE A 54 -0.88 -18.92 7.81
N LYS A 55 -1.34 -18.35 8.92
CA LYS A 55 -2.76 -18.32 9.29
C LYS A 55 -3.38 -16.99 8.91
N ARG A 56 -4.47 -17.07 8.15
CA ARG A 56 -5.29 -15.95 7.74
C ARG A 56 -6.76 -16.30 7.94
N ASN A 57 -7.47 -15.48 8.70
CA ASN A 57 -8.91 -15.65 8.94
C ASN A 57 -9.29 -17.08 9.36
N GLY A 58 -8.53 -17.65 10.29
CA GLY A 58 -8.80 -18.98 10.85
C GLY A 58 -8.28 -20.18 10.05
N SER A 59 -7.73 -19.98 8.84
CA SER A 59 -7.21 -21.04 7.99
C SER A 59 -5.70 -20.95 7.83
N TRP A 60 -5.03 -22.10 7.77
CA TRP A 60 -3.59 -22.21 7.52
C TRP A 60 -3.31 -22.37 6.03
N TYR A 61 -2.30 -21.69 5.56
CA TYR A 61 -1.85 -21.66 4.16
C TYR A 61 -0.37 -22.02 4.07
N THR A 62 0.03 -22.56 2.93
CA THR A 62 1.44 -22.77 2.63
C THR A 62 2.18 -21.44 2.44
N ALA A 63 3.51 -21.48 2.53
CA ALA A 63 4.34 -20.30 2.30
C ALA A 63 4.14 -19.71 0.88
N VAL A 64 4.01 -20.56 -0.14
CA VAL A 64 3.78 -20.12 -1.52
C VAL A 64 2.41 -19.46 -1.70
N GLU A 65 1.37 -20.03 -1.11
CA GLU A 65 0.02 -19.42 -1.12
C GLU A 65 0.02 -18.07 -0.41
N ALA A 66 0.72 -17.97 0.73
CA ALA A 66 0.84 -16.73 1.48
C ALA A 66 1.60 -15.66 0.68
N GLN A 67 2.68 -16.04 -0.01
CA GLN A 67 3.41 -15.13 -0.90
C GLN A 67 2.50 -14.58 -2.00
N ALA A 68 1.75 -15.43 -2.68
CA ALA A 68 0.84 -15.03 -3.74
C ALA A 68 -0.23 -14.05 -3.23
N HIS A 69 -0.79 -14.31 -2.05
CA HIS A 69 -1.75 -13.42 -1.41
C HIS A 69 -1.16 -12.04 -1.10
N LEU A 70 0.04 -12.02 -0.53
CA LEU A 70 0.71 -10.75 -0.19
C LEU A 70 1.16 -9.97 -1.42
N ARG A 71 1.52 -10.64 -2.50
CA ARG A 71 1.83 -9.99 -3.77
C ARG A 71 0.61 -9.25 -4.32
N ARG A 72 -0.57 -9.87 -4.28
CA ARG A 72 -1.81 -9.19 -4.67
C ARG A 72 -2.11 -7.96 -3.79
N LYS A 73 -1.87 -8.05 -2.49
CA LYS A 73 -2.02 -6.91 -1.57
C LYS A 73 -0.99 -5.81 -1.88
N LEU A 74 0.24 -6.17 -2.20
CA LEU A 74 1.27 -5.22 -2.62
C LEU A 74 0.84 -4.46 -3.87
N ASP A 75 0.41 -5.18 -4.89
CA ASP A 75 -0.04 -4.57 -6.15
C ASP A 75 -1.19 -3.59 -5.92
N TYR A 76 -2.16 -3.96 -5.11
CA TYR A 76 -3.26 -3.08 -4.73
C TYR A 76 -2.76 -1.81 -4.02
N LEU A 77 -1.86 -1.94 -3.05
CA LEU A 77 -1.31 -0.80 -2.30
C LEU A 77 -0.46 0.11 -3.19
N VAL A 78 0.32 -0.46 -4.10
CA VAL A 78 1.11 0.32 -5.09
C VAL A 78 0.19 1.12 -5.99
N ASP A 79 -0.86 0.52 -6.53
CA ASP A 79 -1.84 1.21 -7.38
C ASP A 79 -2.53 2.37 -6.66
N LYS A 80 -2.73 2.26 -5.35
CA LYS A 80 -3.33 3.31 -4.52
C LYS A 80 -2.30 4.33 -4.00
N GLY A 81 -1.00 4.15 -4.28
CA GLY A 81 0.04 4.98 -3.70
C GLY A 81 0.12 4.90 -2.18
N ALA A 82 -0.29 3.77 -1.60
CA ALA A 82 -0.46 3.57 -0.17
C ALA A 82 0.71 2.84 0.50
N VAL A 83 1.81 2.61 -0.21
CA VAL A 83 3.01 1.97 0.32
C VAL A 83 4.27 2.65 -0.23
N ALA A 84 5.17 3.06 0.67
CA ALA A 84 6.41 3.75 0.32
C ALA A 84 7.65 3.09 0.96
N SER A 85 7.46 2.09 1.84
CA SER A 85 8.56 1.41 2.55
C SER A 85 8.20 -0.04 2.85
N ALA A 86 9.23 -0.86 3.12
CA ALA A 86 9.04 -2.23 3.58
C ALA A 86 8.27 -2.30 4.90
N GLU A 87 8.52 -1.38 5.82
CA GLU A 87 7.79 -1.31 7.10
C GLU A 87 6.30 -1.02 6.88
N GLN A 88 5.95 -0.09 5.99
CA GLN A 88 4.55 0.15 5.63
C GLN A 88 3.89 -1.06 4.98
N PHE A 89 4.62 -1.79 4.14
CA PHE A 89 4.12 -3.05 3.57
C PHE A 89 3.84 -4.08 4.66
N ILE A 90 4.75 -4.27 5.61
CA ILE A 90 4.54 -5.18 6.74
C ILE A 90 3.30 -4.78 7.52
N GLU A 91 3.18 -3.52 7.87
CA GLU A 91 2.06 -3.00 8.66
C GLU A 91 0.73 -3.10 7.94
N ARG A 92 0.68 -2.66 6.67
CA ARG A 92 -0.57 -2.49 5.92
C ARG A 92 -1.03 -3.74 5.19
N ALA A 93 -0.10 -4.63 4.79
CA ALA A 93 -0.41 -5.81 4.00
C ALA A 93 -0.20 -7.12 4.74
N ALA A 94 0.84 -7.20 5.57
CA ALA A 94 1.38 -8.47 6.05
C ALA A 94 1.12 -8.75 7.53
N SER A 95 0.45 -7.85 8.25
CA SER A 95 0.23 -7.99 9.69
C SER A 95 -1.18 -8.49 10.05
N LYS A 96 -2.19 -8.06 9.31
CA LYS A 96 -3.58 -8.43 9.60
C LYS A 96 -4.46 -8.44 8.34
N SER A 97 -5.60 -9.10 8.44
CA SER A 97 -6.62 -9.10 7.40
C SER A 97 -7.22 -7.70 7.24
N SER A 98 -7.29 -7.21 6.01
CA SER A 98 -7.96 -5.95 5.68
C SER A 98 -9.48 -6.04 5.83
N VAL A 99 -10.04 -7.25 5.80
CA VAL A 99 -11.49 -7.51 5.89
C VAL A 99 -11.94 -7.69 7.34
N SER A 100 -11.27 -8.59 8.09
CA SER A 100 -11.69 -8.97 9.45
C SER A 100 -10.91 -8.27 10.56
N GLY A 101 -9.76 -7.67 10.27
CA GLY A 101 -8.84 -7.13 11.27
C GLY A 101 -8.08 -8.20 12.07
N GLN A 102 -8.30 -9.50 11.81
CA GLN A 102 -7.59 -10.57 12.51
C GLN A 102 -6.10 -10.56 12.16
N VAL A 103 -5.27 -10.70 13.19
CA VAL A 103 -3.81 -10.77 13.06
C VAL A 103 -3.41 -12.02 12.29
N TYR A 104 -2.54 -11.87 11.31
CA TYR A 104 -1.91 -13.01 10.64
C TYR A 104 -0.88 -13.67 11.56
N GLN A 105 -0.78 -14.98 11.51
CA GLN A 105 0.16 -15.75 12.31
C GLN A 105 1.07 -16.59 11.42
N VAL A 106 2.28 -16.88 11.93
CA VAL A 106 3.28 -17.72 11.27
C VAL A 106 3.68 -18.83 12.21
N LYS A 107 3.69 -20.06 11.72
CA LYS A 107 4.15 -21.23 12.44
C LYS A 107 5.25 -21.92 11.63
N CYS A 108 6.42 -22.04 12.21
CA CYS A 108 7.59 -22.70 11.61
C CYS A 108 7.93 -23.97 12.36
N GLY A 109 7.76 -25.14 11.71
CA GLY A 109 8.02 -26.43 12.33
C GLY A 109 7.19 -26.68 13.59
N SER A 110 7.83 -27.09 14.66
CA SER A 110 7.20 -27.36 15.96
C SER A 110 7.11 -26.14 16.87
N GLN A 111 7.56 -24.97 16.42
CA GLN A 111 7.51 -23.74 17.21
C GLN A 111 6.08 -23.23 17.37
N ALA A 112 5.83 -22.50 18.48
CA ALA A 112 4.55 -21.84 18.67
C ALA A 112 4.30 -20.76 17.60
N PRO A 113 3.04 -20.53 17.17
CA PRO A 113 2.73 -19.47 16.24
C PRO A 113 3.13 -18.08 16.78
N VAL A 114 3.62 -17.23 15.90
CA VAL A 114 3.96 -15.82 16.20
C VAL A 114 3.19 -14.89 15.25
N ALA A 115 3.04 -13.63 15.63
CA ALA A 115 2.43 -12.64 14.77
C ALA A 115 3.26 -12.44 13.49
N SER A 116 2.59 -12.41 12.33
CA SER A 116 3.24 -12.31 11.03
C SER A 116 4.10 -11.05 10.90
N GLY A 117 3.63 -9.91 11.41
CA GLY A 117 4.40 -8.67 11.40
C GLY A 117 5.73 -8.78 12.13
N ALA A 118 5.73 -9.40 13.32
CA ALA A 118 6.94 -9.63 14.10
C ALA A 118 7.91 -10.58 13.38
N TRP A 119 7.41 -11.67 12.81
CA TRP A 119 8.22 -12.62 12.04
C TRP A 119 8.92 -11.94 10.86
N ARG A 120 8.19 -11.07 10.15
CA ARG A 120 8.73 -10.36 8.98
C ARG A 120 9.81 -9.36 9.34
N ARG A 121 9.65 -8.64 10.44
CA ARG A 121 10.67 -7.69 10.92
C ARG A 121 11.97 -8.44 11.27
N MET A 122 11.87 -9.57 11.97
CA MET A 122 13.03 -10.41 12.27
C MET A 122 13.74 -10.93 11.01
N ASN A 123 13.00 -11.21 9.94
CA ASN A 123 13.56 -11.74 8.69
C ASN A 123 13.97 -10.66 7.68
N ARG A 124 13.57 -9.42 7.88
CA ARG A 124 14.06 -8.29 7.09
C ARG A 124 15.52 -7.98 7.39
N ASP A 125 15.89 -8.05 8.64
CA ASP A 125 17.18 -7.60 9.15
C ASP A 125 18.29 -8.69 9.06
N ARG A 126 17.97 -9.86 8.52
CA ARG A 126 18.91 -10.95 8.24
C ARG A 126 19.38 -10.90 6.80
#